data_8d1a5201a06b2f5f91ef0136bf8ffe07
#
_entry.id   8d1a5201a06b2f5f91ef0136bf8ffe07
#
_cell.length_a   1.000
_cell.length_b   1.000
_cell.length_c   1.000
_cell.angle_alpha   90.00
_cell.angle_beta   90.00
_cell.angle_gamma   90.00
#
_symmetry.space_group_name_H-M   'P 1'
#
loop_
_entity.id
_entity.type
_entity.pdbx_description
1 polymer ?
#
loop_
_entity_poly.entity_id
_entity_poly.type
_entity_poly.pdbx_seq_one_letter_code
_entity_poly.pdbx_strand_id
1 'polypeptide(L)'
;MSTKNVKRGFDPDDVKIFSKESIEKLKIAQEEIQWLLDRGYKLKQIIEFVGNHYLISARARTALQRTTAPTTDYEKRKATMLPSFECAKDGCLYVDGFNLIITLEVALSGSPILLGKDGVFRDLAGLRGTYR
;
A
#
# COMPACT_ATOMS: atom_id res chain seq x y z
N MET A 1 31.17 16.46 -4.59
CA MET A 1 30.40 15.33 -4.02
C MET A 1 28.97 15.43 -4.54
N SER A 2 28.56 14.50 -5.40
CA SER A 2 27.18 14.48 -5.82
C SER A 2 26.36 13.90 -4.66
N THR A 3 25.51 14.70 -4.07
CA THR A 3 24.45 14.25 -3.19
C THR A 3 23.56 13.32 -4.02
N LYS A 4 23.69 12.01 -3.80
CA LYS A 4 22.72 11.04 -4.33
C LYS A 4 21.37 11.44 -3.74
N ASN A 5 20.53 12.06 -4.55
CA ASN A 5 19.12 12.25 -4.21
C ASN A 5 18.49 10.88 -4.07
N VAL A 6 18.44 10.38 -2.84
CA VAL A 6 17.75 9.12 -2.53
C VAL A 6 16.26 9.42 -2.56
N LYS A 7 15.60 8.99 -3.62
CA LYS A 7 14.13 9.09 -3.73
C LYS A 7 13.49 8.17 -2.68
N ARG A 8 12.68 8.73 -1.81
CA ARG A 8 11.98 7.98 -0.77
C ARG A 8 11.04 6.94 -1.39
N GLY A 9 11.11 5.71 -0.90
CA GLY A 9 10.26 4.62 -1.39
C GLY A 9 10.59 4.13 -2.79
N PHE A 10 11.67 4.59 -3.40
CA PHE A 10 12.12 4.18 -4.73
C PHE A 10 12.97 2.91 -4.68
N ASP A 11 12.72 2.02 -5.63
CA ASP A 11 13.57 0.88 -5.95
C ASP A 11 13.76 0.80 -7.47
N PRO A 12 15.01 0.59 -7.96
CA PRO A 12 15.27 0.50 -9.40
C PRO A 12 14.46 -0.59 -10.11
N ASP A 13 14.11 -1.65 -9.40
CA ASP A 13 13.35 -2.78 -9.95
C ASP A 13 11.84 -2.53 -9.98
N ASP A 14 11.35 -1.39 -9.48
CA ASP A 14 9.92 -1.08 -9.44
C ASP A 14 9.25 -1.13 -10.82
N VAL A 15 9.94 -0.70 -11.86
CA VAL A 15 9.42 -0.76 -13.24
C VAL A 15 9.11 -2.19 -13.66
N LYS A 16 9.92 -3.15 -13.24
CA LYS A 16 9.74 -4.58 -13.53
C LYS A 16 8.72 -5.20 -12.57
N ILE A 17 8.84 -4.92 -11.27
CA ILE A 17 7.98 -5.47 -10.22
C ILE A 17 6.52 -5.07 -10.42
N PHE A 18 6.28 -3.82 -10.85
CA PHE A 18 4.96 -3.25 -11.09
C PHE A 18 4.67 -3.04 -12.59
N SER A 19 5.26 -3.84 -13.46
CA SER A 19 4.90 -3.89 -14.88
C SER A 19 3.44 -4.31 -15.05
N LYS A 20 2.83 -3.98 -16.19
CA LYS A 20 1.43 -4.34 -16.48
C LYS A 20 1.16 -5.84 -16.28
N GLU A 21 2.05 -6.69 -16.79
CA GLU A 21 1.95 -8.14 -16.63
C GLU A 21 2.04 -8.58 -15.16
N SER A 22 3.00 -8.00 -14.42
CA SER A 22 3.16 -8.29 -12.99
C SER A 22 1.95 -7.84 -12.19
N ILE A 23 1.36 -6.68 -12.50
CA ILE A 23 0.16 -6.16 -11.84
C ILE A 23 -1.02 -7.11 -12.01
N GLU A 24 -1.24 -7.68 -13.19
CA GLU A 24 -2.32 -8.66 -13.40
C GLU A 24 -2.13 -9.91 -12.51
N LYS A 25 -0.91 -10.42 -12.42
CA LYS A 25 -0.58 -11.50 -11.48
C LYS A 25 -0.83 -11.10 -10.02
N LEU A 26 -0.44 -9.87 -9.63
CA LEU A 26 -0.64 -9.37 -8.27
C LEU A 26 -2.12 -9.20 -7.93
N LYS A 27 -2.97 -8.82 -8.89
CA LYS A 27 -4.42 -8.75 -8.68
C LYS A 27 -5.03 -10.10 -8.37
N ILE A 28 -4.64 -11.13 -9.11
CA ILE A 28 -5.10 -12.51 -8.84
C ILE A 28 -4.65 -12.94 -7.45
N ALA A 29 -3.39 -12.75 -7.12
CA ALA A 29 -2.86 -13.05 -5.79
C ALA A 29 -3.59 -12.28 -4.68
N GLN A 30 -3.94 -11.01 -4.92
CA GLN A 30 -4.69 -10.19 -3.96
C GLN A 30 -6.09 -10.75 -3.69
N GLU A 31 -6.79 -11.23 -4.71
CA GLU A 31 -8.10 -11.86 -4.55
C GLU A 31 -8.03 -13.14 -3.71
N GLU A 32 -7.04 -13.98 -3.96
CA GLU A 32 -6.82 -15.19 -3.17
C GLU A 32 -6.44 -14.88 -1.72
N ILE A 33 -5.57 -13.89 -1.51
CA ILE A 33 -5.20 -13.42 -0.17
C ILE A 33 -6.44 -12.92 0.58
N GLN A 34 -7.28 -12.11 -0.05
CA GLN A 34 -8.51 -11.60 0.56
C GLN A 34 -9.47 -12.74 0.90
N TRP A 35 -9.64 -13.70 0.00
CA TRP A 35 -10.49 -14.87 0.22
C TRP A 35 -10.06 -15.68 1.45
N LEU A 36 -8.75 -15.87 1.65
CA LEU A 36 -8.20 -16.54 2.82
C LEU A 36 -8.34 -15.70 4.09
N LEU A 37 -8.12 -14.38 4.01
CA LEU A 37 -8.32 -13.46 5.15
C LEU A 37 -9.76 -13.47 5.64
N ASP A 38 -10.74 -13.51 4.74
CA ASP A 38 -12.16 -13.54 5.07
C ASP A 38 -12.55 -14.85 5.79
N ARG A 39 -11.71 -15.88 5.69
CA ARG A 39 -11.85 -17.16 6.41
C ARG A 39 -11.06 -17.24 7.71
N GLY A 40 -10.43 -16.15 8.11
CA GLY A 40 -9.72 -16.04 9.38
C GLY A 40 -8.27 -16.53 9.37
N TYR A 41 -7.70 -16.81 8.20
CA TYR A 41 -6.27 -17.12 8.11
C TYR A 41 -5.42 -15.88 8.40
N LYS A 42 -4.23 -16.09 8.98
CA LYS A 42 -3.32 -14.99 9.36
C LYS A 42 -2.59 -14.43 8.15
N LEU A 43 -2.62 -13.12 7.99
CA LEU A 43 -2.03 -12.40 6.84
C LEU A 43 -0.59 -12.83 6.55
N LYS A 44 0.27 -12.94 7.55
CA LYS A 44 1.68 -13.34 7.37
C LYS A 44 1.81 -14.69 6.68
N GLN A 45 1.04 -15.67 7.12
CA GLN A 45 1.06 -17.04 6.55
C GLN A 45 0.51 -17.05 5.13
N ILE A 46 -0.54 -16.31 4.87
CA ILE A 46 -1.15 -16.20 3.53
C ILE A 46 -0.17 -15.55 2.55
N ILE A 47 0.46 -14.45 2.92
CA ILE A 47 1.43 -13.74 2.08
C ILE A 47 2.61 -14.66 1.73
N GLU A 48 3.08 -15.47 2.67
CA GLU A 48 4.13 -16.43 2.41
C GLU A 48 3.67 -17.51 1.43
N PHE A 49 2.53 -18.13 1.69
CA PHE A 49 1.98 -19.23 0.87
C PHE A 49 1.65 -18.77 -0.56
N VAL A 50 0.86 -17.73 -0.72
CA VAL A 50 0.46 -17.19 -2.03
C VAL A 50 1.66 -16.56 -2.74
N GLY A 51 2.52 -15.86 -2.00
CA GLY A 51 3.74 -15.29 -2.54
C GLY A 51 4.72 -16.32 -3.08
N ASN A 52 4.83 -17.47 -2.45
CA ASN A 52 5.66 -18.59 -2.95
C ASN A 52 5.02 -19.25 -4.18
N HIS A 53 3.70 -19.42 -4.18
CA HIS A 53 2.99 -20.01 -5.32
C HIS A 53 3.19 -19.21 -6.61
N TYR A 54 3.08 -17.88 -6.54
CA TYR A 54 3.22 -16.99 -7.68
C TYR A 54 4.64 -16.45 -7.89
N LEU A 55 5.62 -16.88 -7.11
CA LEU A 55 7.01 -16.39 -7.14
C LEU A 55 7.09 -14.86 -7.03
N ILE A 56 6.32 -14.30 -6.12
CA ILE A 56 6.22 -12.86 -5.90
C ILE A 56 7.43 -12.36 -5.12
N SER A 57 8.05 -11.27 -5.58
CA SER A 57 9.19 -10.63 -4.90
C SER A 57 8.82 -10.09 -3.51
N ALA A 58 9.79 -9.95 -2.62
CA ALA A 58 9.58 -9.41 -1.27
C ALA A 58 8.91 -8.04 -1.28
N ARG A 59 9.29 -7.17 -2.21
CA ARG A 59 8.71 -5.82 -2.35
C ARG A 59 7.24 -5.86 -2.79
N ALA A 60 6.90 -6.72 -3.75
CA ALA A 60 5.52 -6.91 -4.18
C ALA A 60 4.65 -7.59 -3.09
N ARG A 61 5.23 -8.49 -2.27
CA ARG A 61 4.55 -9.04 -1.09
C ARG A 61 4.22 -7.94 -0.08
N THR A 62 5.13 -7.00 0.14
CA THR A 62 4.88 -5.83 0.99
C THR A 62 3.73 -4.97 0.43
N ALA A 63 3.67 -4.78 -0.89
CA ALA A 63 2.57 -4.07 -1.53
C ALA A 63 1.22 -4.77 -1.29
N LEU A 64 1.17 -6.09 -1.49
CA LEU A 64 -0.03 -6.89 -1.22
C LEU A 64 -0.45 -6.82 0.25
N GLN A 65 0.51 -6.91 1.18
CA GLN A 65 0.25 -6.82 2.60
C GLN A 65 -0.35 -5.47 3.00
N ARG A 66 0.11 -4.37 2.39
CA ARG A 66 -0.37 -3.01 2.68
C ARG A 66 -1.72 -2.69 2.04
N THR A 67 -2.07 -3.37 0.96
CA THR A 67 -3.27 -3.08 0.16
C THR A 67 -4.41 -4.07 0.35
N THR A 68 -4.20 -5.14 1.13
CA THR A 68 -5.18 -6.20 1.32
C THR A 68 -5.56 -6.32 2.79
N ALA A 69 -6.85 -6.40 3.05
CA ALA A 69 -7.42 -6.60 4.38
C ALA A 69 -8.69 -7.47 4.27
N PRO A 70 -9.21 -8.03 5.36
CA PRO A 70 -10.50 -8.69 5.36
C PRO A 70 -11.61 -7.76 4.87
N THR A 71 -12.63 -8.33 4.24
CA THR A 71 -13.80 -7.56 3.73
C THR A 71 -14.46 -6.74 4.84
N THR A 72 -14.57 -7.29 6.05
CA THR A 72 -15.11 -6.57 7.21
C THR A 72 -14.33 -5.31 7.57
N ASP A 73 -13.02 -5.31 7.40
CA ASP A 73 -12.19 -4.14 7.65
C ASP A 73 -12.37 -3.07 6.56
N TYR A 74 -12.54 -3.48 5.30
CA TYR A 74 -12.89 -2.55 4.23
C TYR A 74 -14.23 -1.88 4.45
N GLU A 75 -15.24 -2.63 4.88
CA GLU A 75 -16.57 -2.11 5.19
C GLU A 75 -16.52 -1.09 6.33
N LYS A 76 -15.80 -1.40 7.42
CA LYS A 76 -15.57 -0.46 8.52
C LYS A 76 -14.88 0.83 8.07
N ARG A 77 -13.82 0.71 7.27
CA ARG A 77 -13.07 1.87 6.75
C ARG A 77 -13.94 2.73 5.83
N LYS A 78 -14.73 2.12 4.96
CA LYS A 78 -15.68 2.83 4.10
C LYS A 78 -16.76 3.56 4.91
N ALA A 79 -17.29 2.92 5.94
CA ALA A 79 -18.30 3.52 6.82
C ALA A 79 -17.79 4.73 7.61
N THR A 80 -16.48 4.77 7.91
CA THR A 80 -15.83 5.87 8.63
C THR A 80 -15.20 6.91 7.72
N MET A 81 -15.17 6.68 6.41
CA MET A 81 -14.65 7.64 5.44
C MET A 81 -15.55 8.86 5.35
N LEU A 82 -14.96 10.05 5.37
CA LEU A 82 -15.70 11.29 5.12
C LEU A 82 -16.31 11.26 3.71
N PRO A 83 -17.64 11.40 3.56
CA PRO A 83 -18.29 11.21 2.26
C PRO A 83 -17.99 12.31 1.26
N SER A 84 -17.64 13.51 1.73
CA SER A 84 -17.23 14.63 0.86
C SER A 84 -16.36 15.63 1.61
N PHE A 85 -15.64 16.44 0.86
CA PHE A 85 -14.85 17.55 1.41
C PHE A 85 -15.72 18.58 2.15
N GLU A 86 -16.96 18.73 1.77
CA GLU A 86 -17.92 19.66 2.37
C GLU A 86 -18.26 19.30 3.81
N CYS A 87 -18.22 18.03 4.18
CA CYS A 87 -18.48 17.57 5.55
C CYS A 87 -17.43 18.06 6.56
N ALA A 88 -16.25 18.50 6.11
CA ALA A 88 -15.18 18.99 6.95
C ALA A 88 -15.13 20.53 7.03
N LYS A 89 -16.04 21.24 6.35
CA LYS A 89 -15.96 22.69 6.12
C LYS A 89 -16.08 23.53 7.39
N ASP A 90 -16.83 23.06 8.38
CA ASP A 90 -17.12 23.80 9.62
C ASP A 90 -16.59 23.10 10.88
N GLY A 91 -15.67 22.16 10.74
CA GLY A 91 -15.12 21.37 11.83
C GLY A 91 -13.59 21.39 11.92
N CYS A 92 -13.06 20.71 12.92
CA CYS A 92 -11.62 20.45 13.05
C CYS A 92 -11.27 19.14 12.37
N LEU A 93 -10.24 19.17 11.51
CA LEU A 93 -9.66 17.99 10.89
C LEU A 93 -8.34 17.64 11.58
N TYR A 94 -8.28 16.46 12.19
CA TYR A 94 -7.05 15.91 12.75
C TYR A 94 -6.36 15.05 11.69
N VAL A 95 -5.13 15.41 11.36
CA VAL A 95 -4.35 14.75 10.31
C VAL A 95 -3.10 14.12 10.90
N ASP A 96 -2.83 12.84 10.57
CA ASP A 96 -1.51 12.24 10.79
C ASP A 96 -0.51 12.85 9.80
N GLY A 97 0.12 13.95 10.21
CA GLY A 97 0.96 14.77 9.35
C GLY A 97 2.17 14.03 8.82
N PHE A 98 2.78 13.15 9.60
CA PHE A 98 3.96 12.39 9.15
C PHE A 98 3.62 11.40 8.05
N ASN A 99 2.54 10.64 8.18
CA ASN A 99 2.11 9.72 7.15
C ASN A 99 1.70 10.45 5.86
N LEU A 100 0.99 11.56 5.98
CA LEU A 100 0.60 12.38 4.84
C LEU A 100 1.82 12.93 4.09
N ILE A 101 2.79 13.52 4.80
CA ILE A 101 4.00 14.10 4.21
C ILE A 101 4.83 13.02 3.50
N ILE A 102 5.00 11.84 4.11
CA ILE A 102 5.76 10.74 3.51
C ILE A 102 5.08 10.27 2.22
N THR A 103 3.78 10.07 2.24
CA THR A 103 3.04 9.63 1.03
C THR A 103 3.11 10.67 -0.08
N LEU A 104 3.00 11.97 0.23
CA LEU A 104 3.16 13.05 -0.73
C LEU A 104 4.58 13.10 -1.30
N GLU A 105 5.60 12.96 -0.46
CA GLU A 105 7.00 12.93 -0.90
C GLU A 105 7.27 11.77 -1.85
N VAL A 106 6.75 10.58 -1.55
CA VAL A 106 6.84 9.39 -2.41
C VAL A 106 6.17 9.66 -3.76
N ALA A 107 4.96 10.20 -3.76
CA ALA A 107 4.22 10.53 -4.97
C ALA A 107 4.95 11.55 -5.86
N LEU A 108 5.42 12.64 -5.26
CA LEU A 108 6.15 13.71 -5.96
C LEU A 108 7.53 13.25 -6.47
N SER A 109 8.12 12.25 -5.83
CA SER A 109 9.37 11.63 -6.28
C SER A 109 9.20 10.66 -7.45
N GLY A 110 7.96 10.37 -7.87
CA GLY A 110 7.66 9.40 -8.91
C GLY A 110 7.88 7.94 -8.48
N SER A 111 7.88 7.68 -7.17
CA SER A 111 7.93 6.33 -6.61
C SER A 111 6.52 5.72 -6.55
N PRO A 112 6.39 4.38 -6.45
CA PRO A 112 5.09 3.74 -6.51
C PRO A 112 4.14 4.18 -5.41
N ILE A 113 2.91 4.52 -5.80
CA ILE A 113 1.78 4.74 -4.91
C ILE A 113 0.75 3.64 -5.16
N LEU A 114 0.26 3.05 -4.10
CA LEU A 114 -0.66 1.94 -4.10
C LEU A 114 -2.05 2.44 -3.73
N LEU A 115 -3.05 2.10 -4.54
CA LEU A 115 -4.46 2.32 -4.20
C LEU A 115 -5.02 1.03 -3.62
N GLY A 116 -5.35 1.04 -2.34
CA GLY A 116 -5.98 -0.08 -1.68
C GLY A 116 -7.45 -0.26 -2.11
N LYS A 117 -8.00 -1.46 -1.90
CA LYS A 117 -9.44 -1.73 -2.15
C LYS A 117 -10.37 -0.86 -1.27
N ASP A 118 -9.86 -0.34 -0.18
CA ASP A 118 -10.54 0.62 0.70
C ASP A 118 -10.50 2.06 0.20
N GLY A 119 -9.91 2.31 -0.96
CA GLY A 119 -9.78 3.64 -1.55
C GLY A 119 -8.68 4.49 -0.93
N VAL A 120 -7.84 3.93 -0.04
CA VAL A 120 -6.76 4.65 0.62
C VAL A 120 -5.47 4.51 -0.16
N PHE A 121 -4.79 5.63 -0.40
CA PHE A 121 -3.45 5.64 -0.98
C PHE A 121 -2.40 5.24 0.06
N ARG A 122 -1.50 4.37 -0.35
CA ARG A 122 -0.38 3.88 0.46
C ARG A 122 0.90 3.91 -0.34
N ASP A 123 2.03 3.99 0.34
CA ASP A 123 3.36 3.93 -0.25
C ASP A 123 4.14 2.69 0.22
N LEU A 124 5.32 2.50 -0.33
CA LEU A 124 6.26 1.44 0.05
C LEU A 124 7.43 1.96 0.88
N ALA A 125 7.40 3.22 1.31
CA ALA A 125 8.42 3.78 2.18
C ALA A 125 8.33 3.20 3.59
N GLY A 126 9.49 2.95 4.23
CA GLY A 126 9.56 2.63 5.64
C GLY A 126 9.62 3.90 6.49
N LEU A 127 8.96 3.89 7.65
CA LEU A 127 9.08 4.97 8.65
C LEU A 127 10.47 4.99 9.29
N ARG A 128 11.12 3.83 9.40
CA ARG A 128 12.42 3.69 10.04
C ARG A 128 13.57 3.84 9.03
N GLY A 129 14.51 4.72 9.32
CA GLY A 129 15.79 4.83 8.61
C GLY A 129 15.86 5.88 7.50
N THR A 130 14.82 6.68 7.27
CA THR A 130 14.78 7.71 6.22
C THR A 130 14.96 9.14 6.70
N TYR A 131 15.02 9.38 7.99
CA TYR A 131 15.45 10.65 8.56
C TYR A 131 16.92 10.53 8.96
N ARG A 132 17.79 11.09 8.18
CA ARG A 132 19.17 11.44 8.54
C ARG A 132 19.33 12.94 8.53
#